data_c89d22a9043e0fe35ac2a0b8c9c7bfd7
#
_entry.id   c89d22a9043e0fe35ac2a0b8c9c7bfd7
#
_cell.length_a   1.000
_cell.length_b   1.000
_cell.length_c   1.000
_cell.angle_alpha   90.00
_cell.angle_beta   90.00
_cell.angle_gamma   90.00
#
_symmetry.space_group_name_H-M   'P 1'
#
loop_
_entity.id
_entity.type
_entity.pdbx_description
1 polymer ?
#
loop_
_entity_poly.entity_id
_entity_poly.type
_entity_poly.pdbx_seq_one_letter_code
_entity_poly.pdbx_strand_id
1 'polypeptide(L)'
;MSIFDYPRAYEVAFSYRDVVGEVDALLGWHGGTVRSALELAAGPADHALELAGRGLRASTVDINPAMCARAAERATERGLALAGVHKADMEDFDLGEPFDLVYCLIDSLAHVLDLDRLIAHLACVRRHLAPGGAYVVETLHPADGFHPGARSDTDWTVDRPGVSARVRWGRGEPLDPLTQVTRELVTIDVRAAWGGQRLEEVLAQRFWTRDELRAAARLAGLPVSEQYGDFAGADLDAPHAWRMISVLRPAGQDTTDVA
;
A
#
# COMPACT_ATOMS: atom_id res chain seq x y z
N MET A 1 7.29 -11.47 17.75
CA MET A 1 6.53 -10.22 17.91
C MET A 1 6.85 -9.41 16.67
N SER A 2 5.85 -9.07 15.88
CA SER A 2 6.03 -8.42 14.56
C SER A 2 6.32 -6.92 14.72
N ILE A 3 7.05 -6.31 13.78
CA ILE A 3 7.22 -4.85 13.72
C ILE A 3 5.85 -4.15 13.62
N PHE A 4 4.85 -4.81 13.07
CA PHE A 4 3.47 -4.32 12.95
C PHE A 4 2.71 -4.31 14.29
N ASP A 5 3.20 -4.98 15.33
CA ASP A 5 2.63 -4.89 16.69
C ASP A 5 3.01 -3.59 17.40
N TYR A 6 3.83 -2.74 16.75
CA TYR A 6 4.33 -1.47 17.27
C TYR A 6 3.97 -0.28 16.39
N PRO A 7 2.68 0.04 16.25
CA PRO A 7 2.20 0.99 15.25
C PRO A 7 2.78 2.41 15.40
N ARG A 8 3.10 2.86 16.62
CA ARG A 8 3.73 4.18 16.83
C ARG A 8 5.16 4.22 16.28
N ALA A 9 5.92 3.14 16.42
CA ALA A 9 7.26 3.05 15.85
C ALA A 9 7.19 3.03 14.31
N TYR A 10 6.23 2.27 13.76
CA TYR A 10 5.95 2.20 12.34
C TYR A 10 5.54 3.57 11.79
N GLU A 11 4.61 4.26 12.42
CA GLU A 11 4.16 5.62 12.06
C GLU A 11 5.33 6.61 11.94
N VAL A 12 6.27 6.59 12.90
CA VAL A 12 7.47 7.43 12.84
C VAL A 12 8.37 7.00 11.69
N ALA A 13 8.63 5.70 11.55
CA ALA A 13 9.52 5.16 10.53
C ALA A 13 9.10 5.55 9.11
N PHE A 14 7.80 5.57 8.82
CA PHE A 14 7.25 5.87 7.49
C PHE A 14 6.73 7.30 7.33
N SER A 15 6.92 8.17 8.33
CA SER A 15 6.45 9.56 8.30
C SER A 15 7.17 10.48 7.31
N TYR A 16 8.11 9.98 6.52
CA TYR A 16 8.78 10.71 5.43
C TYR A 16 7.91 10.83 4.17
N ARG A 17 6.83 10.05 4.08
CA ARG A 17 5.94 10.03 2.90
C ARG A 17 5.22 11.36 2.71
N ASP A 18 5.09 11.78 1.47
CA ASP A 18 4.24 12.92 1.07
C ASP A 18 2.78 12.47 0.90
N VAL A 19 2.13 12.21 2.02
CA VAL A 19 0.75 11.70 2.05
C VAL A 19 -0.22 12.61 1.29
N VAL A 20 -0.02 13.93 1.34
CA VAL A 20 -0.90 14.89 0.64
C VAL A 20 -0.76 14.75 -0.86
N GLY A 21 0.48 14.76 -1.38
CA GLY A 21 0.75 14.59 -2.81
C GLY A 21 0.34 13.22 -3.32
N GLU A 22 0.53 12.16 -2.51
CA GLU A 22 0.11 10.81 -2.85
C GLU A 22 -1.42 10.68 -2.94
N VAL A 23 -2.16 11.29 -2.02
CA VAL A 23 -3.63 11.35 -2.08
C VAL A 23 -4.10 12.17 -3.29
N ASP A 24 -3.43 13.28 -3.63
CA ASP A 24 -3.74 14.04 -4.84
C ASP A 24 -3.59 13.17 -6.10
N ALA A 25 -2.52 12.38 -6.18
CA ALA A 25 -2.29 11.46 -7.29
C ALA A 25 -3.38 10.36 -7.36
N LEU A 26 -3.74 9.75 -6.22
CA LEU A 26 -4.80 8.74 -6.14
C LEU A 26 -6.13 9.27 -6.67
N LEU A 27 -6.53 10.47 -6.25
CA LEU A 27 -7.76 11.13 -6.70
C LEU A 27 -7.67 11.52 -8.18
N GLY A 28 -6.50 11.99 -8.63
CA GLY A 28 -6.25 12.33 -10.03
C GLY A 28 -6.34 11.11 -10.95
N TRP A 29 -5.75 9.99 -10.56
CA TRP A 29 -5.80 8.74 -11.34
C TRP A 29 -7.17 8.09 -11.36
N HIS A 30 -8.01 8.31 -10.35
CA HIS A 30 -9.40 7.88 -10.43
C HIS A 30 -10.13 8.57 -11.61
N GLY A 31 -9.85 9.84 -11.87
CA GLY A 31 -10.35 10.59 -13.01
C GLY A 31 -11.82 11.03 -12.91
N GLY A 32 -12.50 10.72 -11.82
CA GLY A 32 -13.91 11.06 -11.56
C GLY A 32 -14.13 11.56 -10.13
N THR A 33 -15.39 11.61 -9.73
CA THR A 33 -15.74 12.01 -8.35
C THR A 33 -15.59 10.84 -7.40
N VAL A 34 -14.67 10.96 -6.45
CA VAL A 34 -14.51 10.00 -5.33
C VAL A 34 -15.29 10.49 -4.13
N ARG A 35 -16.16 9.66 -3.58
CA ARG A 35 -16.93 9.91 -2.34
C ARG A 35 -16.59 8.93 -1.25
N SER A 36 -16.17 7.71 -1.64
CA SER A 36 -15.83 6.63 -0.74
C SER A 36 -14.48 6.01 -1.13
N ALA A 37 -13.64 5.73 -0.14
CA ALA A 37 -12.34 5.15 -0.35
C ALA A 37 -12.04 4.06 0.69
N LEU A 38 -11.32 3.02 0.27
CA LEU A 38 -10.87 1.92 1.12
C LEU A 38 -9.36 1.75 1.01
N GLU A 39 -8.66 1.88 2.13
CA GLU A 39 -7.24 1.59 2.26
C GLU A 39 -7.05 0.15 2.73
N LEU A 40 -6.32 -0.65 1.95
CA LEU A 40 -5.94 -2.02 2.29
C LEU A 40 -4.53 -2.06 2.89
N ALA A 41 -4.32 -2.93 3.88
CA ALA A 41 -3.10 -2.98 4.70
C ALA A 41 -2.74 -1.59 5.24
N ALA A 42 -3.75 -0.91 5.77
CA ALA A 42 -3.72 0.53 6.06
C ALA A 42 -2.73 0.95 7.15
N GLY A 43 -2.28 0.01 7.99
CA GLY A 43 -1.41 0.34 9.11
C GLY A 43 -2.01 1.45 9.98
N PRO A 44 -1.24 2.54 10.28
CA PRO A 44 -1.73 3.70 11.04
C PRO A 44 -2.69 4.61 10.27
N ALA A 45 -3.05 4.28 9.02
CA ALA A 45 -4.06 4.91 8.16
C ALA A 45 -3.76 6.37 7.77
N ASP A 46 -2.52 6.69 7.42
CA ASP A 46 -2.14 8.06 7.06
C ASP A 46 -2.95 8.63 5.90
N HIS A 47 -3.12 7.84 4.83
CA HIS A 47 -3.84 8.25 3.62
C HIS A 47 -5.36 8.28 3.85
N ALA A 48 -5.93 7.28 4.55
CA ALA A 48 -7.36 7.28 4.88
C ALA A 48 -7.73 8.47 5.77
N LEU A 49 -6.86 8.87 6.71
CA LEU A 49 -7.06 10.04 7.55
C LEU A 49 -6.97 11.34 6.76
N GLU A 50 -6.08 11.42 5.77
CA GLU A 50 -6.01 12.57 4.85
C GLU A 50 -7.29 12.67 4.02
N LEU A 51 -7.77 11.56 3.45
CA LEU A 51 -9.04 11.53 2.71
C LEU A 51 -10.25 11.91 3.60
N ALA A 52 -10.30 11.41 4.83
CA ALA A 52 -11.32 11.78 5.80
C ALA A 52 -11.27 13.30 6.14
N GLY A 53 -10.06 13.86 6.27
CA GLY A 53 -9.84 15.30 6.46
C GLY A 53 -10.34 16.15 5.30
N ARG A 54 -10.37 15.59 4.08
CA ARG A 54 -10.96 16.20 2.89
C ARG A 54 -12.48 15.97 2.76
N GLY A 55 -13.09 15.31 3.73
CA GLY A 55 -14.54 15.07 3.79
C GLY A 55 -15.02 13.83 3.01
N LEU A 56 -14.11 12.92 2.61
CA LEU A 56 -14.49 11.66 1.96
C LEU A 56 -14.83 10.59 3.00
N ARG A 57 -15.70 9.66 2.64
CA ARG A 57 -15.94 8.43 3.43
C ARG A 57 -14.74 7.49 3.26
N ALA A 58 -13.79 7.55 4.18
CA ALA A 58 -12.62 6.69 4.18
C ALA A 58 -12.77 5.53 5.17
N SER A 59 -12.53 4.31 4.70
CA SER A 59 -12.49 3.08 5.49
C SER A 59 -11.12 2.41 5.36
N THR A 60 -10.78 1.56 6.32
CA THR A 60 -9.50 0.84 6.35
C THR A 60 -9.69 -0.64 6.61
N VAL A 61 -8.81 -1.45 6.01
CA VAL A 61 -8.63 -2.87 6.30
C VAL A 61 -7.18 -3.11 6.69
N ASP A 62 -6.95 -3.76 7.81
CA ASP A 62 -5.63 -4.25 8.19
C ASP A 62 -5.78 -5.57 8.96
N ILE A 63 -4.85 -6.49 8.76
CA ILE A 63 -4.85 -7.78 9.45
C ILE A 63 -4.40 -7.65 10.91
N ASN A 64 -3.59 -6.63 11.21
CA ASN A 64 -3.01 -6.44 12.54
C ASN A 64 -3.93 -5.60 13.44
N PRO A 65 -4.40 -6.15 14.57
CA PRO A 65 -5.32 -5.44 15.47
C PRO A 65 -4.69 -4.20 16.12
N ALA A 66 -3.36 -4.16 16.32
CA ALA A 66 -2.69 -2.99 16.88
C ALA A 66 -2.67 -1.82 15.88
N MET A 67 -2.51 -2.11 14.58
CA MET A 67 -2.65 -1.12 13.51
C MET A 67 -4.07 -0.58 13.44
N CYS A 68 -5.09 -1.45 13.45
CA CYS A 68 -6.49 -1.01 13.49
C CYS A 68 -6.79 -0.11 14.70
N ALA A 69 -6.33 -0.48 15.89
CA ALA A 69 -6.51 0.33 17.09
C ALA A 69 -5.82 1.69 16.94
N ARG A 70 -4.61 1.73 16.39
CA ARG A 70 -3.87 2.98 16.17
C ARG A 70 -4.55 3.89 15.15
N ALA A 71 -5.09 3.33 14.06
CA ALA A 71 -5.87 4.09 13.08
C ALA A 71 -7.08 4.79 13.72
N ALA A 72 -7.82 4.08 14.58
CA ALA A 72 -8.96 4.65 15.32
C ALA A 72 -8.53 5.72 16.34
N GLU A 73 -7.44 5.49 17.08
CA GLU A 73 -6.85 6.49 17.99
C GLU A 73 -6.51 7.78 17.23
N ARG A 74 -5.79 7.67 16.11
CA ARG A 74 -5.35 8.80 15.29
C ARG A 74 -6.52 9.59 14.71
N ALA A 75 -7.59 8.90 14.29
CA ALA A 75 -8.80 9.56 13.86
C ALA A 75 -9.35 10.45 14.99
N THR A 76 -9.46 9.90 16.20
CA THR A 76 -9.91 10.64 17.39
C THR A 76 -8.98 11.80 17.74
N GLU A 77 -7.66 11.57 17.75
CA GLU A 77 -6.64 12.59 18.02
C GLU A 77 -6.72 13.79 17.05
N ARG A 78 -7.13 13.55 15.81
CA ARG A 78 -7.28 14.57 14.75
C ARG A 78 -8.70 15.17 14.67
N GLY A 79 -9.65 14.69 15.49
CA GLY A 79 -11.05 15.10 15.39
C GLY A 79 -11.72 14.66 14.08
N LEU A 80 -11.24 13.55 13.47
CA LEU A 80 -11.74 12.98 12.24
C LEU A 80 -12.55 11.71 12.53
N ALA A 81 -13.38 11.30 11.57
CA ALA A 81 -14.09 10.03 11.60
C ALA A 81 -13.72 9.19 10.39
N LEU A 82 -13.19 7.98 10.62
CA LEU A 82 -13.15 6.94 9.60
C LEU A 82 -14.52 6.27 9.51
N ALA A 83 -14.99 5.99 8.29
CA ALA A 83 -16.30 5.34 8.07
C ALA A 83 -16.30 3.88 8.58
N GLY A 84 -15.13 3.23 8.54
CA GLY A 84 -14.91 1.91 9.10
C GLY A 84 -13.43 1.64 9.35
N VAL A 85 -13.13 0.90 10.42
CA VAL A 85 -11.81 0.32 10.68
C VAL A 85 -12.00 -1.17 10.84
N HIS A 86 -11.58 -1.94 9.84
CA HIS A 86 -11.90 -3.36 9.75
C HIS A 86 -10.63 -4.20 9.96
N LYS A 87 -10.69 -5.12 10.92
CA LYS A 87 -9.66 -6.14 11.06
C LYS A 87 -9.98 -7.28 10.11
N ALA A 88 -9.30 -7.35 8.98
CA ALA A 88 -9.48 -8.43 8.00
C ALA A 88 -8.20 -8.64 7.17
N ASP A 89 -8.13 -9.77 6.49
CA ASP A 89 -7.09 -10.05 5.51
C ASP A 89 -7.42 -9.35 4.19
N MET A 90 -6.46 -8.65 3.58
CA MET A 90 -6.67 -7.99 2.28
C MET A 90 -6.93 -8.97 1.12
N GLU A 91 -6.67 -10.26 1.33
CA GLU A 91 -6.92 -11.30 0.34
C GLU A 91 -8.34 -11.85 0.38
N ASP A 92 -9.00 -11.73 1.53
CA ASP A 92 -10.37 -12.23 1.73
C ASP A 92 -11.11 -11.39 2.78
N PHE A 93 -11.85 -10.39 2.30
CA PHE A 93 -12.71 -9.56 3.13
C PHE A 93 -14.08 -9.36 2.47
N ASP A 94 -15.09 -9.09 3.30
CA ASP A 94 -16.42 -8.69 2.86
C ASP A 94 -16.93 -7.57 3.78
N LEU A 95 -17.04 -6.36 3.23
CA LEU A 95 -17.51 -5.18 3.95
C LEU A 95 -18.98 -4.84 3.65
N GLY A 96 -19.62 -5.59 2.73
CA GLY A 96 -21.02 -5.40 2.37
C GLY A 96 -21.31 -4.09 1.62
N GLU A 97 -20.29 -3.33 1.23
CA GLU A 97 -20.44 -2.06 0.51
C GLU A 97 -19.35 -1.87 -0.56
N PRO A 98 -19.69 -1.17 -1.65
CA PRO A 98 -18.70 -0.81 -2.67
C PRO A 98 -18.03 0.54 -2.39
N PHE A 99 -16.83 0.72 -2.97
CA PHE A 99 -16.01 1.94 -2.87
C PHE A 99 -15.68 2.51 -4.25
N ASP A 100 -15.65 3.84 -4.36
CA ASP A 100 -15.21 4.51 -5.59
C ASP A 100 -13.71 4.29 -5.81
N LEU A 101 -12.92 4.32 -4.74
CA LEU A 101 -11.47 4.14 -4.77
C LEU A 101 -11.05 3.09 -3.74
N VAL A 102 -10.36 2.04 -4.19
CA VAL A 102 -9.64 1.10 -3.32
C VAL A 102 -8.16 1.29 -3.59
N TYR A 103 -7.32 1.24 -2.56
CA TYR A 103 -5.87 1.34 -2.76
C TYR A 103 -5.09 0.53 -1.73
N CYS A 104 -3.87 0.11 -2.15
CA CYS A 104 -2.92 -0.62 -1.33
C CYS A 104 -1.52 -0.07 -1.62
N LEU A 105 -0.91 0.57 -0.64
CA LEU A 105 0.33 1.32 -0.81
C LEU A 105 1.49 0.71 -0.02
N ILE A 106 2.66 1.35 -0.12
CA ILE A 106 3.88 1.03 0.64
C ILE A 106 4.29 -0.44 0.43
N ASP A 107 4.16 -0.92 -0.81
CA ASP A 107 4.53 -2.28 -1.19
C ASP A 107 3.86 -3.40 -0.37
N SER A 108 2.71 -3.12 0.25
CA SER A 108 2.02 -4.12 1.08
C SER A 108 1.61 -5.37 0.29
N LEU A 109 1.43 -5.25 -1.04
CA LEU A 109 1.14 -6.39 -1.92
C LEU A 109 2.28 -7.42 -1.94
N ALA A 110 3.51 -7.06 -1.57
CA ALA A 110 4.64 -7.98 -1.45
C ALA A 110 4.43 -9.08 -0.39
N HIS A 111 3.49 -8.89 0.54
CA HIS A 111 3.12 -9.91 1.53
C HIS A 111 2.21 -11.01 0.95
N VAL A 112 1.64 -10.82 -0.23
CA VAL A 112 0.95 -11.87 -1.00
C VAL A 112 2.01 -12.69 -1.73
N LEU A 113 2.25 -13.94 -1.28
CA LEU A 113 3.45 -14.68 -1.67
C LEU A 113 3.28 -15.63 -2.86
N ASP A 114 2.06 -15.84 -3.35
CA ASP A 114 1.79 -16.70 -4.50
C ASP A 114 0.73 -16.11 -5.44
N LEU A 115 0.70 -16.65 -6.67
CA LEU A 115 -0.14 -16.12 -7.74
C LEU A 115 -1.64 -16.34 -7.49
N ASP A 116 -2.02 -17.47 -6.92
CA ASP A 116 -3.43 -17.78 -6.68
C ASP A 116 -4.00 -16.84 -5.61
N ARG A 117 -3.22 -16.53 -4.57
CA ARG A 117 -3.57 -15.54 -3.55
C ARG A 117 -3.65 -14.13 -4.14
N LEU A 118 -2.75 -13.76 -5.06
CA LEU A 118 -2.85 -12.47 -5.77
C LEU A 118 -4.14 -12.39 -6.58
N ILE A 119 -4.51 -13.44 -7.30
CA ILE A 119 -5.76 -13.49 -8.07
C ILE A 119 -6.97 -13.39 -7.12
N ALA A 120 -6.93 -14.08 -5.98
CA ALA A 120 -7.98 -14.00 -4.95
C ALA A 120 -8.13 -12.57 -4.39
N HIS A 121 -7.00 -11.95 -4.03
CA HIS A 121 -6.95 -10.54 -3.60
C HIS A 121 -7.61 -9.61 -4.63
N LEU A 122 -7.17 -9.69 -5.89
CA LEU A 122 -7.71 -8.83 -6.96
C LEU A 122 -9.19 -9.08 -7.23
N ALA A 123 -9.64 -10.34 -7.16
CA ALA A 123 -11.06 -10.68 -7.27
C ALA A 123 -11.87 -10.16 -6.07
N CYS A 124 -11.28 -10.19 -4.87
CA CYS A 124 -11.88 -9.61 -3.67
C CYS A 124 -12.03 -8.08 -3.81
N VAL A 125 -10.98 -7.39 -4.22
CA VAL A 125 -11.02 -5.95 -4.52
C VAL A 125 -12.10 -5.63 -5.54
N ARG A 126 -12.15 -6.39 -6.66
CA ARG A 126 -13.15 -6.16 -7.71
C ARG A 126 -14.58 -6.20 -7.19
N ARG A 127 -14.91 -7.10 -6.24
CA ARG A 127 -16.24 -7.20 -5.64
C ARG A 127 -16.62 -5.96 -4.81
N HIS A 128 -15.61 -5.23 -4.32
CA HIS A 128 -15.77 -4.03 -3.51
C HIS A 128 -15.60 -2.72 -4.30
N LEU A 129 -15.45 -2.78 -5.62
CA LEU A 129 -15.44 -1.57 -6.44
C LEU A 129 -16.87 -1.17 -6.86
N ALA A 130 -17.18 0.10 -6.66
CA ALA A 130 -18.39 0.71 -7.20
C ALA A 130 -18.34 0.77 -8.74
N PRO A 131 -19.46 0.93 -9.44
CA PRO A 131 -19.48 1.25 -10.86
C PRO A 131 -18.60 2.50 -11.15
N GLY A 132 -17.64 2.38 -12.06
CA GLY A 132 -16.65 3.44 -12.36
C GLY A 132 -15.51 3.54 -11.34
N GLY A 133 -15.47 2.66 -10.34
CA GLY A 133 -14.40 2.64 -9.34
C GLY A 133 -13.07 2.16 -9.87
N ALA A 134 -12.00 2.51 -9.16
CA ALA A 134 -10.64 2.13 -9.50
C ALA A 134 -9.91 1.52 -8.28
N TYR A 135 -8.99 0.60 -8.57
CA TYR A 135 -8.01 0.11 -7.62
C TYR A 135 -6.63 0.64 -7.97
N VAL A 136 -5.94 1.22 -7.00
CA VAL A 136 -4.56 1.69 -7.16
C VAL A 136 -3.65 0.90 -6.23
N VAL A 137 -2.61 0.29 -6.80
CA VAL A 137 -1.64 -0.49 -6.02
C VAL A 137 -0.22 -0.02 -6.30
N GLU A 138 0.52 0.23 -5.22
CA GLU A 138 1.96 0.54 -5.24
C GLU A 138 2.75 -0.71 -4.90
N THR A 139 3.72 -1.05 -5.75
CA THR A 139 4.72 -2.08 -5.50
C THR A 139 6.13 -1.51 -5.72
N LEU A 140 7.14 -2.21 -5.22
CA LEU A 140 8.52 -1.91 -5.58
C LEU A 140 8.70 -2.00 -7.11
N HIS A 141 9.60 -1.16 -7.63
CA HIS A 141 9.93 -1.22 -9.04
C HIS A 141 10.64 -2.55 -9.36
N PRO A 142 10.25 -3.28 -10.43
CA PRO A 142 10.86 -4.57 -10.75
C PRO A 142 12.39 -4.53 -10.89
N ALA A 143 12.95 -3.40 -11.34
CA ALA A 143 14.40 -3.22 -11.43
C ALA A 143 15.12 -3.39 -10.08
N ASP A 144 14.48 -3.02 -8.96
CA ASP A 144 15.07 -3.17 -7.63
C ASP A 144 15.21 -4.64 -7.20
N GLY A 145 14.32 -5.52 -7.70
CA GLY A 145 14.35 -6.94 -7.41
C GLY A 145 15.20 -7.77 -8.36
N PHE A 146 15.16 -7.44 -9.65
CA PHE A 146 15.68 -8.31 -10.73
C PHE A 146 16.96 -7.79 -11.39
N HIS A 147 17.44 -6.60 -11.06
CA HIS A 147 18.70 -6.10 -11.62
C HIS A 147 19.89 -6.92 -11.10
N PRO A 148 20.84 -7.35 -11.95
CA PRO A 148 22.06 -8.01 -11.50
C PRO A 148 22.83 -7.11 -10.52
N GLY A 149 23.02 -7.59 -9.29
CA GLY A 149 23.64 -6.80 -8.21
C GLY A 149 22.68 -5.87 -7.49
N ALA A 150 21.37 -5.94 -7.77
CA ALA A 150 20.36 -5.23 -6.97
C ALA A 150 20.49 -5.65 -5.51
N ARG A 151 20.78 -4.67 -4.67
CA ARG A 151 20.70 -4.78 -3.22
C ARG A 151 19.49 -3.98 -2.80
N SER A 152 18.54 -4.64 -2.20
CA SER A 152 17.40 -3.96 -1.60
C SER A 152 17.72 -3.36 -0.23
N ASP A 153 19.00 -3.11 0.04
CA ASP A 153 19.40 -2.44 1.28
C ASP A 153 18.94 -0.99 1.23
N THR A 154 17.80 -0.72 1.82
CA THR A 154 17.28 0.62 2.00
C THR A 154 17.49 1.05 3.44
N ASP A 155 18.23 2.14 3.65
CA ASP A 155 18.50 2.73 4.98
C ASP A 155 18.01 4.18 4.94
N TRP A 156 17.10 4.52 5.85
CA TRP A 156 16.64 5.90 5.98
C TRP A 156 16.51 6.30 7.44
N THR A 157 16.57 7.59 7.66
CA THR A 157 16.41 8.19 8.99
C THR A 157 15.33 9.26 8.93
N VAL A 158 14.45 9.22 9.90
CA VAL A 158 13.51 10.30 10.19
C VAL A 158 13.99 11.00 11.44
N ASP A 159 14.15 12.31 11.39
CA ASP A 159 14.53 13.13 12.53
C ASP A 159 13.57 14.33 12.64
N ARG A 160 12.87 14.40 13.76
CA ARG A 160 11.89 15.45 14.08
C ARG A 160 12.04 15.86 15.54
N PRO A 161 11.61 17.06 15.94
CA PRO A 161 11.66 17.47 17.35
C PRO A 161 11.06 16.45 18.29
N GLY A 162 11.88 15.86 19.16
CA GLY A 162 11.46 14.90 20.17
C GLY A 162 11.27 13.46 19.72
N VAL A 163 11.50 13.13 18.41
CA VAL A 163 11.41 11.78 17.89
C VAL A 163 12.36 11.55 16.72
N SER A 164 13.07 10.41 16.73
CA SER A 164 13.86 9.97 15.59
C SER A 164 13.66 8.49 15.35
N ALA A 165 13.75 8.07 14.09
CA ALA A 165 13.75 6.67 13.71
C ALA A 165 14.86 6.41 12.69
N ARG A 166 15.58 5.30 12.85
CA ARG A 166 16.44 4.74 11.83
C ARG A 166 15.87 3.40 11.38
N VAL A 167 15.66 3.26 10.09
CA VAL A 167 15.15 2.05 9.48
C VAL A 167 16.21 1.47 8.56
N ARG A 168 16.40 0.17 8.65
CA ARG A 168 17.14 -0.63 7.69
C ARG A 168 16.20 -1.70 7.17
N TRP A 169 16.07 -1.74 5.86
CA TRP A 169 15.29 -2.73 5.16
C TRP A 169 16.19 -3.38 4.14
N GLY A 170 16.63 -4.58 4.42
CA GLY A 170 17.65 -5.21 3.64
C GLY A 170 17.35 -6.66 3.31
N ARG A 171 17.83 -7.09 2.15
CA ARG A 171 17.69 -8.47 1.71
C ARG A 171 18.56 -9.37 2.57
N GLY A 172 17.93 -10.18 3.43
CA GLY A 172 18.61 -11.20 4.23
C GLY A 172 19.04 -12.40 3.39
N GLU A 173 18.25 -12.75 2.36
CA GLU A 173 18.49 -13.86 1.44
C GLU A 173 18.35 -13.39 -0.01
N PRO A 174 19.06 -14.04 -0.98
CA PRO A 174 18.84 -13.77 -2.39
C PRO A 174 17.40 -14.05 -2.80
N LEU A 175 16.91 -13.30 -3.79
CA LEU A 175 15.62 -13.57 -4.41
C LEU A 175 15.60 -14.97 -5.02
N ASP A 176 14.65 -15.81 -4.63
CA ASP A 176 14.43 -17.11 -5.26
C ASP A 176 13.89 -16.90 -6.70
N PRO A 177 14.61 -17.33 -7.73
CA PRO A 177 14.22 -17.07 -9.11
C PRO A 177 12.96 -17.83 -9.56
N LEU A 178 12.54 -18.87 -8.84
CA LEU A 178 11.34 -19.64 -9.17
C LEU A 178 10.08 -19.05 -8.52
N THR A 179 10.18 -18.61 -7.29
CA THR A 179 9.05 -18.10 -6.51
C THR A 179 9.04 -16.58 -6.44
N GLN A 180 10.17 -15.92 -6.75
CA GLN A 180 10.37 -14.47 -6.61
C GLN A 180 10.22 -13.99 -5.17
N VAL A 181 10.29 -14.89 -4.21
CA VAL A 181 10.24 -14.58 -2.78
C VAL A 181 11.65 -14.37 -2.24
N THR A 182 11.80 -13.37 -1.41
CA THR A 182 13.00 -13.10 -0.62
C THR A 182 12.64 -13.00 0.86
N ARG A 183 13.65 -13.03 1.73
CA ARG A 183 13.53 -12.74 3.15
C ARG A 183 14.26 -11.45 3.46
N GLU A 184 13.51 -10.44 3.83
CA GLU A 184 14.02 -9.10 4.15
C GLU A 184 14.22 -8.97 5.65
N LEU A 185 15.44 -8.63 6.08
CA LEU A 185 15.70 -8.27 7.47
C LEU A 185 15.34 -6.80 7.68
N VAL A 186 14.34 -6.56 8.50
CA VAL A 186 13.88 -5.22 8.85
C VAL A 186 14.32 -4.88 10.27
N THR A 187 14.99 -3.74 10.43
CA THR A 187 15.32 -3.18 11.74
C THR A 187 14.78 -1.77 11.84
N ILE A 188 14.04 -1.48 12.90
CA ILE A 188 13.52 -0.14 13.21
C ILE A 188 14.04 0.26 14.59
N ASP A 189 14.91 1.26 14.64
CA ASP A 189 15.39 1.87 15.88
C ASP A 189 14.68 3.22 16.07
N VAL A 190 13.78 3.30 17.06
CA VAL A 190 13.06 4.55 17.40
C VAL A 190 13.54 5.10 18.71
N ARG A 191 13.70 6.43 18.79
CA ARG A 191 13.93 7.19 20.00
C ARG A 191 12.89 8.29 20.09
N ALA A 192 12.14 8.31 21.18
CA ALA A 192 11.06 9.26 21.39
C ALA A 192 10.87 9.56 22.89
N ALA A 193 10.07 10.59 23.19
CA ALA A 193 9.75 10.95 24.58
C ALA A 193 9.07 9.82 25.35
N TRP A 194 8.36 8.91 24.66
CA TRP A 194 7.75 7.73 25.28
C TRP A 194 8.71 6.54 25.49
N GLY A 195 10.01 6.68 25.13
CA GLY A 195 11.07 5.67 25.29
C GLY A 195 11.75 5.32 23.97
N GLY A 196 12.85 4.59 24.06
CA GLY A 196 13.54 3.99 22.93
C GLY A 196 13.05 2.58 22.65
N GLN A 197 12.98 2.20 21.37
CA GLN A 197 12.54 0.88 20.94
C GLN A 197 13.36 0.42 19.73
N ARG A 198 13.86 -0.82 19.80
CA ARG A 198 14.48 -1.50 18.67
C ARG A 198 13.63 -2.71 18.30
N LEU A 199 13.19 -2.74 17.07
CA LEU A 199 12.42 -3.81 16.47
C LEU A 199 13.26 -4.48 15.41
N GLU A 200 13.17 -5.81 15.33
CA GLU A 200 13.84 -6.59 14.31
C GLU A 200 12.96 -7.76 13.87
N GLU A 201 12.77 -7.94 12.58
CA GLU A 201 11.97 -9.01 12.02
C GLU A 201 12.49 -9.42 10.66
N VAL A 202 12.31 -10.69 10.30
CA VAL A 202 12.54 -11.21 8.95
C VAL A 202 11.18 -11.38 8.28
N LEU A 203 10.94 -10.59 7.24
CA LEU A 203 9.70 -10.60 6.47
C LEU A 203 9.90 -11.36 5.15
N ALA A 204 9.01 -12.28 4.84
CA ALA A 204 8.91 -12.85 3.51
C ALA A 204 8.18 -11.87 2.60
N GLN A 205 8.77 -11.54 1.46
CA GLN A 205 8.21 -10.63 0.47
C GLN A 205 8.39 -11.19 -0.93
N ARG A 206 7.38 -11.02 -1.79
CA ARG A 206 7.44 -11.39 -3.19
C ARG A 206 7.56 -10.16 -4.08
N PHE A 207 8.49 -10.21 -5.03
CA PHE A 207 8.61 -9.20 -6.07
C PHE A 207 7.71 -9.55 -7.24
N TRP A 208 6.68 -8.74 -7.46
CA TRP A 208 5.77 -8.91 -8.59
C TRP A 208 6.31 -8.22 -9.84
N THR A 209 6.46 -8.98 -10.91
CA THR A 209 6.80 -8.38 -12.20
C THR A 209 5.59 -7.69 -12.80
N ARG A 210 5.84 -6.73 -13.68
CA ARG A 210 4.80 -6.01 -14.42
C ARG A 210 3.81 -6.96 -15.11
N ASP A 211 4.35 -7.94 -15.83
CA ASP A 211 3.52 -8.82 -16.67
C ASP A 211 2.76 -9.87 -15.85
N GLU A 212 3.30 -10.34 -14.73
CA GLU A 212 2.56 -11.19 -13.78
C GLU A 212 1.38 -10.45 -13.16
N LEU A 213 1.60 -9.21 -12.68
CA LEU A 213 0.51 -8.39 -12.13
C LEU A 213 -0.58 -8.16 -13.19
N ARG A 214 -0.19 -7.85 -14.43
CA ARG A 214 -1.14 -7.67 -15.55
C ARG A 214 -1.90 -8.95 -15.89
N ALA A 215 -1.24 -10.10 -15.84
CA ALA A 215 -1.88 -11.39 -16.10
C ALA A 215 -2.86 -11.76 -14.99
N ALA A 216 -2.45 -11.65 -13.73
CA ALA A 216 -3.31 -11.88 -12.57
C ALA A 216 -4.54 -10.95 -12.57
N ALA A 217 -4.33 -9.67 -12.88
CA ALA A 217 -5.37 -8.66 -12.97
C ALA A 217 -6.42 -9.01 -14.04
N ARG A 218 -5.98 -9.48 -15.21
CA ARG A 218 -6.91 -9.95 -16.26
C ARG A 218 -7.70 -11.18 -15.82
N LEU A 219 -7.04 -12.16 -15.17
CA LEU A 219 -7.70 -13.36 -14.66
C LEU A 219 -8.76 -13.03 -13.60
N ALA A 220 -8.49 -12.04 -12.75
CA ALA A 220 -9.43 -11.53 -11.76
C ALA A 220 -10.54 -10.64 -12.36
N GLY A 221 -10.50 -10.31 -13.67
CA GLY A 221 -11.44 -9.40 -14.32
C GLY A 221 -11.28 -7.93 -13.88
N LEU A 222 -10.07 -7.57 -13.45
CA LEU A 222 -9.68 -6.23 -13.00
C LEU A 222 -8.41 -5.77 -13.73
N PRO A 223 -8.44 -5.62 -15.08
CA PRO A 223 -7.24 -5.33 -15.86
C PRO A 223 -6.57 -4.01 -15.45
N VAL A 224 -5.24 -3.99 -15.58
CA VAL A 224 -4.43 -2.77 -15.44
C VAL A 224 -4.71 -1.84 -16.60
N SER A 225 -5.16 -0.62 -16.31
CA SER A 225 -5.40 0.45 -17.28
C SER A 225 -4.16 1.34 -17.49
N GLU A 226 -3.48 1.71 -16.40
CA GLU A 226 -2.37 2.66 -16.42
C GLU A 226 -1.29 2.19 -15.45
N GLN A 227 -0.03 2.57 -15.70
CA GLN A 227 1.09 2.31 -14.78
C GLN A 227 2.05 3.50 -14.78
N TYR A 228 2.55 3.83 -13.58
CA TYR A 228 3.42 4.96 -13.33
C TYR A 228 4.66 4.53 -12.52
N GLY A 229 5.76 5.25 -12.69
CA GLY A 229 7.02 5.03 -12.00
C GLY A 229 7.15 5.72 -10.64
N ASP A 230 6.28 6.68 -10.38
CA ASP A 230 6.19 7.43 -9.12
C ASP A 230 4.83 8.12 -8.96
N PHE A 231 4.61 8.80 -7.83
CA PHE A 231 3.38 9.56 -7.56
C PHE A 231 3.29 10.90 -8.30
N ALA A 232 4.35 11.34 -8.97
CA ALA A 232 4.32 12.50 -9.86
C ALA A 232 3.86 12.14 -11.29
N GLY A 233 3.60 10.86 -11.56
CA GLY A 233 3.12 10.38 -12.84
C GLY A 233 4.23 10.13 -13.87
N ALA A 234 5.47 9.90 -13.42
CA ALA A 234 6.56 9.51 -14.32
C ALA A 234 6.25 8.19 -15.04
N ASP A 235 6.75 8.04 -16.26
CA ASP A 235 6.67 6.77 -16.97
C ASP A 235 7.39 5.66 -16.20
N LEU A 236 6.86 4.44 -16.27
CA LEU A 236 7.42 3.30 -15.54
C LEU A 236 8.87 2.98 -15.92
N ASP A 237 9.30 3.28 -17.14
CA ASP A 237 10.65 3.10 -17.65
C ASP A 237 11.54 4.34 -17.51
N ALA A 238 11.06 5.39 -16.86
CA ALA A 238 11.87 6.57 -16.62
C ALA A 238 13.09 6.23 -15.74
N PRO A 239 14.27 6.83 -16.01
CA PRO A 239 15.50 6.50 -15.26
C PRO A 239 15.43 6.76 -13.74
N HIS A 240 14.46 7.56 -13.30
CA HIS A 240 14.22 7.90 -11.90
C HIS A 240 12.99 7.18 -11.31
N ALA A 241 12.34 6.31 -12.08
CA ALA A 241 11.25 5.50 -11.58
C ALA A 241 11.76 4.58 -10.46
N TRP A 242 11.08 4.59 -9.33
CA TRP A 242 11.47 3.83 -8.15
C TRP A 242 10.32 3.00 -7.57
N ARG A 243 9.12 3.17 -8.14
CA ARG A 243 7.93 2.39 -7.82
C ARG A 243 7.26 1.87 -9.09
N MET A 244 6.45 0.84 -8.95
CA MET A 244 5.47 0.46 -9.95
C MET A 244 4.08 0.70 -9.37
N ILE A 245 3.44 1.78 -9.78
CA ILE A 245 2.08 2.11 -9.37
C ILE A 245 1.15 1.71 -10.49
N SER A 246 0.19 0.86 -10.20
CA SER A 246 -0.75 0.34 -11.18
C SER A 246 -2.17 0.78 -10.84
N VAL A 247 -2.89 1.31 -11.84
CA VAL A 247 -4.31 1.63 -11.77
C VAL A 247 -5.08 0.53 -12.49
N LEU A 248 -6.03 -0.08 -11.80
CA LEU A 248 -6.83 -1.20 -12.31
C LEU A 248 -8.31 -0.81 -12.30
N ARG A 249 -9.03 -1.19 -13.37
CA ARG A 249 -10.47 -0.94 -13.49
C ARG A 249 -11.21 -2.19 -13.94
N PRO A 250 -12.45 -2.44 -13.48
CA PRO A 250 -13.24 -3.58 -13.94
C PRO A 250 -13.42 -3.56 -15.47
N ALA A 251 -13.25 -4.72 -16.11
CA ALA A 251 -13.51 -4.85 -17.54
C ALA A 251 -14.99 -4.57 -17.85
N GLY A 252 -15.28 -3.77 -18.85
CA GLY A 252 -16.64 -3.45 -19.32
C GLY A 252 -17.24 -2.16 -18.76
N GLN A 253 -16.44 -1.31 -18.11
CA GLN A 253 -16.84 0.05 -17.73
C GLN A 253 -16.07 1.11 -18.57
N ASP A 254 -16.00 0.89 -19.88
CA ASP A 254 -15.51 1.94 -20.78
C ASP A 254 -16.47 3.13 -20.68
N THR A 255 -15.96 4.25 -20.18
CA THR A 255 -16.60 5.57 -20.26
C THR A 255 -16.50 6.12 -21.70
N THR A 256 -17.04 5.38 -22.65
CA THR A 256 -17.36 5.90 -23.98
C THR A 256 -18.85 6.08 -24.04
N ASP A 257 -19.32 7.20 -23.50
CA ASP A 257 -20.48 7.93 -23.99
C ASP A 257 -20.69 9.20 -23.14
N VAL A 258 -19.89 10.23 -23.44
CA VAL A 258 -20.34 11.62 -23.32
C VAL A 258 -20.01 12.27 -24.67
N ALA A 259 -20.97 12.14 -25.57
CA ALA A 259 -21.04 12.99 -26.78
C ALA A 259 -21.70 14.33 -26.37
#